data_3fc4e3919a9a83ab590512ca55f7431a
#
_entry.id   3fc4e3919a9a83ab590512ca55f7431a
#
_cell.length_a   1.000
_cell.length_b   1.000
_cell.length_c   1.000
_cell.angle_alpha   90.00
_cell.angle_beta   90.00
_cell.angle_gamma   90.00
#
_symmetry.space_group_name_H-M   'P 1'
#
loop_
_entity.id
_entity.type
_entity.pdbx_description
1 polymer ?
#
loop_
_entity_poly.entity_id
_entity_poly.type
_entity_poly.pdbx_seq_one_letter_code
_entity_poly.pdbx_strand_id
1 'polypeptide(L)'
;MNTTIATKANDIKREWHLIDVKDQTLGRVSSKIAQLLMGKSKSYFVRNLDCGDYVVIVNAKNVKVTGRKEVQKRYNRHSGYPGGFKSETLKELRIRKPEDIITHAVKGMLPDNRLQDRMLARLFVFSGEEHKYQDKFKN
;
A
#
# COMPACT_ATOMS: atom_id res chain seq x y z
N MET A 1 39.20 -3.27 -10.19
CA MET A 1 38.47 -3.69 -8.99
C MET A 1 37.06 -3.13 -9.06
N ASN A 2 36.06 -3.96 -8.94
CA ASN A 2 34.65 -3.51 -8.87
C ASN A 2 34.39 -2.97 -7.45
N THR A 3 34.48 -1.67 -7.29
CA THR A 3 34.15 -1.01 -6.02
C THR A 3 32.63 -0.93 -5.85
N THR A 4 32.10 -1.53 -4.82
CA THR A 4 30.68 -1.38 -4.46
C THR A 4 30.47 0.03 -3.93
N ILE A 5 29.72 0.85 -4.66
CA ILE A 5 29.39 2.22 -4.24
C ILE A 5 28.16 2.16 -3.35
N ALA A 6 28.26 2.75 -2.15
CA ALA A 6 27.13 2.86 -1.24
C ALA A 6 26.08 3.85 -1.80
N THR A 7 24.81 3.45 -1.80
CA THR A 7 23.69 4.32 -2.20
C THR A 7 23.57 5.50 -1.25
N LYS A 8 23.48 6.71 -1.79
CA LYS A 8 23.26 7.95 -1.02
C LYS A 8 21.82 8.41 -1.17
N ALA A 9 21.31 9.15 -0.21
CA ALA A 9 19.94 9.68 -0.25
C ALA A 9 19.67 10.55 -1.49
N ASN A 10 20.69 11.27 -1.99
CA ASN A 10 20.58 12.13 -3.18
C ASN A 10 20.47 11.34 -4.49
N ASP A 11 20.85 10.06 -4.50
CA ASP A 11 20.80 9.22 -5.69
C ASP A 11 19.40 8.62 -5.93
N ILE A 12 18.50 8.76 -4.95
CA ILE A 12 17.17 8.16 -4.98
C ILE A 12 16.25 8.99 -5.89
N LYS A 13 15.83 8.39 -6.98
CA LYS A 13 14.80 8.94 -7.89
C LYS A 13 13.47 8.26 -7.60
N ARG A 14 12.40 9.05 -7.50
CA ARG A 14 11.05 8.56 -7.24
C ARG A 14 10.18 8.71 -8.47
N GLU A 15 9.49 7.65 -8.82
CA GLU A 15 8.56 7.59 -9.94
C GLU A 15 7.12 7.51 -9.43
N TRP A 16 6.16 7.80 -10.30
CA TRP A 16 4.75 7.70 -10.01
C TRP A 16 4.17 6.49 -10.74
N HIS A 17 3.47 5.64 -10.01
CA HIS A 17 2.82 4.44 -10.55
C HIS A 17 1.32 4.53 -10.33
N LEU A 18 0.54 4.30 -11.39
CA LEU A 18 -0.92 4.17 -11.33
C LEU A 18 -1.27 2.68 -11.44
N ILE A 19 -2.04 2.18 -10.49
CA ILE A 19 -2.48 0.79 -10.44
C ILE A 19 -4.00 0.74 -10.34
N ASP A 20 -4.65 0.13 -11.32
CA ASP A 20 -6.07 -0.21 -11.23
C ASP A 20 -6.20 -1.60 -10.58
N VAL A 21 -6.97 -1.67 -9.49
CA VAL A 21 -7.17 -2.91 -8.72
C VAL A 21 -8.51 -3.59 -9.02
N LYS A 22 -9.26 -3.08 -9.98
CA LYS A 22 -10.52 -3.67 -10.41
C LYS A 22 -10.32 -5.14 -10.78
N ASP A 23 -11.13 -6.01 -10.19
CA ASP A 23 -11.11 -7.47 -10.40
C ASP A 23 -9.78 -8.18 -10.09
N GLN A 24 -8.81 -7.48 -9.52
CA GLN A 24 -7.55 -8.07 -9.11
C GLN A 24 -7.62 -8.60 -7.67
N THR A 25 -6.89 -9.70 -7.42
CA THR A 25 -6.84 -10.33 -6.09
C THR A 25 -6.06 -9.45 -5.11
N LEU A 26 -6.68 -9.11 -3.97
CA LEU A 26 -6.10 -8.23 -2.95
C LEU A 26 -4.66 -8.58 -2.56
N GLY A 27 -4.37 -9.84 -2.24
CA GLY A 27 -3.03 -10.25 -1.80
C GLY A 27 -1.96 -10.05 -2.87
N ARG A 28 -2.24 -10.40 -4.12
CA ARG A 28 -1.29 -10.27 -5.23
C ARG A 28 -0.99 -8.81 -5.56
N VAL A 29 -2.02 -7.98 -5.59
CA VAL A 29 -1.86 -6.54 -5.82
C VAL A 29 -1.09 -5.90 -4.68
N SER A 30 -1.43 -6.22 -3.44
CA SER A 30 -0.76 -5.65 -2.25
C SER A 30 0.73 -5.99 -2.21
N SER A 31 1.13 -7.19 -2.63
CA SER A 31 2.55 -7.58 -2.75
C SER A 31 3.29 -6.72 -3.77
N LYS A 32 2.68 -6.49 -4.93
CA LYS A 32 3.24 -5.63 -5.99
C LYS A 32 3.38 -4.17 -5.52
N ILE A 33 2.36 -3.65 -4.86
CA ILE A 33 2.37 -2.29 -4.30
C ILE A 33 3.46 -2.16 -3.25
N ALA A 34 3.60 -3.13 -2.34
CA ALA A 34 4.63 -3.11 -1.31
C ALA A 34 6.04 -3.10 -1.90
N GLN A 35 6.29 -3.85 -2.97
CA GLN A 35 7.58 -3.84 -3.69
C GLN A 35 7.91 -2.46 -4.28
N LEU A 36 6.92 -1.78 -4.87
CA LEU A 36 7.09 -0.42 -5.40
C LEU A 36 7.35 0.61 -4.29
N LEU A 37 6.61 0.53 -3.18
CA LEU A 37 6.78 1.42 -2.03
C LEU A 37 8.13 1.24 -1.32
N MET A 38 8.68 0.04 -1.32
CA MET A 38 10.04 -0.23 -0.82
C MET A 38 11.12 0.18 -1.81
N GLY A 39 10.81 0.21 -3.11
CA GLY A 39 11.80 0.38 -4.17
C GLY A 39 12.66 -0.86 -4.43
N LYS A 40 12.14 -2.05 -4.11
CA LYS A 40 12.90 -3.32 -4.17
C LYS A 40 13.33 -3.71 -5.59
N SER A 41 12.68 -3.19 -6.61
CA SER A 41 13.03 -3.41 -8.02
C SER A 41 14.20 -2.55 -8.51
N LYS A 42 14.62 -1.56 -7.75
CA LYS A 42 15.68 -0.63 -8.13
C LYS A 42 17.06 -1.25 -7.88
N SER A 43 18.00 -1.04 -8.80
CA SER A 43 19.37 -1.57 -8.69
C SER A 43 20.13 -1.03 -7.48
N TYR A 44 19.79 0.18 -7.04
CA TYR A 44 20.40 0.84 -5.87
C TYR A 44 19.63 0.63 -4.57
N PHE A 45 18.70 -0.33 -4.53
CA PHE A 45 17.92 -0.62 -3.32
C PHE A 45 18.82 -1.00 -2.14
N VAL A 46 18.61 -0.34 -1.00
CA VAL A 46 19.22 -0.65 0.29
C VAL A 46 18.16 -0.59 1.40
N ARG A 47 18.29 -1.44 2.42
CA ARG A 47 17.28 -1.55 3.48
C ARG A 47 17.27 -0.37 4.44
N ASN A 48 18.38 0.34 4.59
CA ASN A 48 18.52 1.46 5.52
C ASN A 48 18.01 2.79 4.96
N LEU A 49 17.74 2.87 3.65
CA LEU A 49 17.21 4.07 3.01
C LEU A 49 15.83 3.79 2.40
N ASP A 50 15.03 4.82 2.35
CA ASP A 50 13.71 4.79 1.74
C ASP A 50 13.83 5.06 0.23
N CYS A 51 13.99 3.99 -0.54
CA CYS A 51 14.18 4.03 -2.01
C CYS A 51 12.88 3.96 -2.82
N GLY A 52 11.72 3.93 -2.17
CA GLY A 52 10.43 3.66 -2.81
C GLY A 52 9.86 4.78 -3.65
N ASP A 53 8.84 4.44 -4.41
CA ASP A 53 8.12 5.30 -5.34
C ASP A 53 6.78 5.78 -4.77
N TYR A 54 6.10 6.66 -5.51
CA TYR A 54 4.72 7.05 -5.26
C TYR A 54 3.78 6.08 -5.97
N VAL A 55 2.77 5.59 -5.26
CA VAL A 55 1.78 4.67 -5.82
C VAL A 55 0.38 5.23 -5.64
N VAL A 56 -0.34 5.36 -6.74
CA VAL A 56 -1.75 5.75 -6.79
C VAL A 56 -2.57 4.54 -7.19
N ILE A 57 -3.58 4.23 -6.38
CA ILE A 57 -4.47 3.09 -6.58
C ILE A 57 -5.87 3.61 -6.85
N VAL A 58 -6.51 3.08 -7.87
CA VAL A 58 -7.90 3.38 -8.24
C VAL A 58 -8.77 2.14 -8.15
N ASN A 59 -10.09 2.35 -8.06
CA ASN A 59 -11.10 1.29 -7.99
C ASN A 59 -10.99 0.37 -6.76
N ALA A 60 -10.60 0.90 -5.60
CA ALA A 60 -10.45 0.11 -4.37
C ALA A 60 -11.72 -0.65 -3.95
N LYS A 61 -12.92 -0.15 -4.30
CA LYS A 61 -14.19 -0.84 -4.04
C LYS A 61 -14.28 -2.20 -4.71
N ASN A 62 -13.69 -2.34 -5.90
CA ASN A 62 -13.83 -3.49 -6.79
C ASN A 62 -12.70 -4.51 -6.64
N VAL A 63 -11.86 -4.38 -5.62
CA VAL A 63 -10.81 -5.35 -5.33
C VAL A 63 -11.41 -6.72 -4.99
N LYS A 64 -10.87 -7.78 -5.59
CA LYS A 64 -11.35 -9.14 -5.39
C LYS A 64 -10.67 -9.80 -4.19
N VAL A 65 -11.46 -10.51 -3.39
CA VAL A 65 -10.96 -11.39 -2.34
C VAL A 65 -11.40 -12.82 -2.59
N THR A 66 -10.59 -13.79 -2.20
CA THR A 66 -10.84 -15.21 -2.44
C THR A 66 -11.44 -15.90 -1.22
N GLY A 67 -12.18 -17.01 -1.46
CA GLY A 67 -12.79 -17.80 -0.40
C GLY A 67 -13.91 -17.05 0.33
N ARG A 68 -14.05 -17.33 1.62
CA ARG A 68 -15.09 -16.75 2.49
C ARG A 68 -14.61 -15.51 3.26
N LYS A 69 -13.52 -14.87 2.84
CA LYS A 69 -12.92 -13.72 3.55
C LYS A 69 -13.85 -12.52 3.68
N GLU A 70 -14.75 -12.33 2.74
CA GLU A 70 -15.73 -11.22 2.78
C GLU A 70 -16.55 -11.21 4.09
N VAL A 71 -16.91 -12.40 4.57
CA VAL A 71 -17.71 -12.58 5.80
C VAL A 71 -16.87 -12.93 7.02
N GLN A 72 -15.82 -13.73 6.83
CA GLN A 72 -15.04 -14.28 7.95
C GLN A 72 -13.89 -13.39 8.39
N LYS A 73 -13.28 -12.62 7.48
CA LYS A 73 -12.18 -11.72 7.84
C LYS A 73 -12.67 -10.56 8.67
N ARG A 74 -12.04 -10.36 9.84
CA ARG A 74 -12.37 -9.29 10.76
C ARG A 74 -11.20 -8.35 10.95
N TYR A 75 -11.51 -7.06 11.05
CA TYR A 75 -10.59 -6.00 11.40
C TYR A 75 -10.88 -5.57 12.83
N ASN A 76 -9.95 -5.84 13.73
CA ASN A 76 -10.09 -5.58 15.15
C ASN A 76 -9.28 -4.34 15.53
N ARG A 77 -9.84 -3.49 16.37
CA ARG A 77 -9.17 -2.35 16.95
C ARG A 77 -9.59 -2.17 18.41
N HIS A 78 -8.71 -1.57 19.20
CA HIS A 78 -8.97 -1.28 20.60
C HIS A 78 -8.50 0.13 20.94
N SER A 79 -9.33 0.91 21.64
CA SER A 79 -9.00 2.28 22.03
C SER A 79 -8.06 2.39 23.24
N GLY A 80 -7.78 1.28 23.94
CA GLY A 80 -7.03 1.24 25.19
C GLY A 80 -7.88 1.50 26.44
N TYR A 81 -9.17 1.83 26.30
CA TYR A 81 -10.11 2.03 27.40
C TYR A 81 -10.99 0.81 27.64
N PRO A 82 -11.54 0.60 28.86
CA PRO A 82 -12.50 -0.47 29.12
C PRO A 82 -13.67 -0.42 28.12
N GLY A 83 -14.02 -1.58 27.52
CA GLY A 83 -15.07 -1.65 26.50
C GLY A 83 -14.70 -1.05 25.14
N GLY A 84 -13.44 -0.71 24.90
CA GLY A 84 -12.97 -0.07 23.67
C GLY A 84 -12.70 -1.02 22.49
N PHE A 85 -12.95 -2.33 22.64
CA PHE A 85 -12.80 -3.29 21.53
C PHE A 85 -13.86 -3.09 20.46
N LYS A 86 -13.43 -2.94 19.21
CA LYS A 86 -14.29 -2.86 18.03
C LYS A 86 -13.81 -3.84 16.97
N SER A 87 -14.77 -4.53 16.37
CA SER A 87 -14.53 -5.52 15.31
C SER A 87 -15.51 -5.28 14.19
N GLU A 88 -15.02 -5.26 12.96
CA GLU A 88 -15.83 -5.15 11.76
C GLU A 88 -15.40 -6.19 10.72
N THR A 89 -16.34 -6.66 9.92
CA THR A 89 -16.06 -7.60 8.82
C THR A 89 -15.49 -6.85 7.61
N LEU A 90 -14.83 -7.60 6.70
CA LEU A 90 -14.34 -7.02 5.44
C LEU A 90 -15.49 -6.40 4.63
N LYS A 91 -16.66 -7.03 4.63
CA LYS A 91 -17.87 -6.52 3.96
C LYS A 91 -18.29 -5.15 4.50
N GLU A 92 -18.34 -5.00 5.82
CA GLU A 92 -18.69 -3.73 6.47
C GLU A 92 -17.64 -2.66 6.19
N LEU A 93 -16.37 -3.00 6.27
CA LEU A 93 -15.27 -2.08 5.95
C LEU A 93 -15.32 -1.64 4.48
N ARG A 94 -15.64 -2.53 3.54
CA ARG A 94 -15.78 -2.20 2.11
C ARG A 94 -16.88 -1.16 1.86
N ILE A 95 -17.97 -1.21 2.60
CA ILE A 95 -19.07 -0.24 2.50
C ILE A 95 -18.67 1.10 3.11
N ARG A 96 -18.05 1.06 4.30
CA ARG A 96 -17.69 2.26 5.05
C ARG A 96 -16.47 2.98 4.46
N LYS A 97 -15.39 2.26 4.20
CA LYS A 97 -14.11 2.83 3.76
C LYS A 97 -13.26 1.79 3.02
N PRO A 98 -13.50 1.58 1.74
CA PRO A 98 -12.83 0.54 0.96
C PRO A 98 -11.31 0.76 0.84
N GLU A 99 -10.84 2.01 0.93
CA GLU A 99 -9.41 2.35 0.87
C GLU A 99 -8.61 1.67 1.99
N ASP A 100 -9.18 1.54 3.16
CA ASP A 100 -8.53 0.94 4.32
C ASP A 100 -8.22 -0.55 4.12
N ILE A 101 -9.00 -1.27 3.30
CA ILE A 101 -8.74 -2.69 2.99
C ILE A 101 -7.36 -2.86 2.36
N ILE A 102 -7.06 -2.04 1.36
CA ILE A 102 -5.79 -2.08 0.64
C ILE A 102 -4.66 -1.57 1.53
N THR A 103 -4.89 -0.47 2.23
CA THR A 103 -3.91 0.12 3.14
C THR A 103 -3.48 -0.87 4.23
N HIS A 104 -4.42 -1.58 4.85
CA HIS A 104 -4.12 -2.62 5.84
C HIS A 104 -3.32 -3.79 5.24
N ALA A 105 -3.70 -4.24 4.05
CA ALA A 105 -2.99 -5.33 3.39
C ALA A 105 -1.56 -4.95 3.03
N VAL A 106 -1.35 -3.75 2.49
CA VAL A 106 -0.02 -3.23 2.15
C VAL A 106 0.83 -2.99 3.39
N LYS A 107 0.26 -2.41 4.44
CA LYS A 107 0.94 -2.18 5.72
C LYS A 107 1.47 -3.48 6.30
N GLY A 108 0.69 -4.56 6.27
CA GLY A 108 1.13 -5.89 6.74
C GLY A 108 2.23 -6.52 5.90
N MET A 109 2.43 -6.08 4.66
CA MET A 109 3.48 -6.57 3.75
C MET A 109 4.74 -5.71 3.73
N LEU A 110 4.67 -4.48 4.24
CA LEU A 110 5.84 -3.61 4.40
C LEU A 110 6.65 -4.04 5.64
N PRO A 111 7.98 -3.80 5.65
CA PRO A 111 8.80 -4.07 6.82
C PRO A 111 8.34 -3.24 8.02
N ASP A 112 8.34 -3.86 9.20
CA ASP A 112 7.93 -3.23 10.45
C ASP A 112 9.10 -2.46 11.08
N ASN A 113 9.38 -1.30 10.52
CA ASN A 113 10.46 -0.41 10.94
C ASN A 113 10.02 1.07 10.86
N ARG A 114 10.92 1.99 11.25
CA ARG A 114 10.64 3.44 11.21
C ARG A 114 10.40 4.01 9.80
N LEU A 115 10.82 3.32 8.75
CA LEU A 115 10.61 3.73 7.36
C LEU A 115 9.19 3.39 6.86
N GLN A 116 8.47 2.49 7.52
CA GLN A 116 7.13 2.06 7.14
C GLN A 116 6.16 3.22 6.97
N ASP A 117 6.13 4.15 7.92
CA ASP A 117 5.22 5.29 7.87
C ASP A 117 5.52 6.23 6.69
N ARG A 118 6.80 6.39 6.35
CA ARG A 118 7.22 7.16 5.17
C ARG A 118 6.81 6.47 3.87
N MET A 119 6.88 5.15 3.82
CA MET A 119 6.42 4.36 2.67
C MET A 119 4.91 4.47 2.51
N LEU A 120 4.14 4.34 3.60
CA LEU A 120 2.68 4.49 3.59
C LEU A 120 2.22 5.90 3.23
N ALA A 121 2.97 6.93 3.57
CA ALA A 121 2.67 8.31 3.18
C ALA A 121 2.71 8.55 1.66
N ARG A 122 3.37 7.66 0.89
CA ARG A 122 3.41 7.70 -0.57
C ARG A 122 2.37 6.79 -1.25
N LEU A 123 1.53 6.15 -0.46
CA LEU A 123 0.42 5.33 -0.94
C LEU A 123 -0.85 6.17 -0.96
N PHE A 124 -1.44 6.33 -2.13
CA PHE A 124 -2.70 7.06 -2.33
C PHE A 124 -3.75 6.11 -2.87
N VAL A 125 -4.80 5.85 -2.11
CA VAL A 125 -5.85 4.92 -2.47
C VAL A 125 -7.15 5.67 -2.70
N PHE A 126 -7.80 5.39 -3.83
CA PHE A 126 -9.08 5.98 -4.21
C PHE A 126 -10.12 4.89 -4.44
N SER A 127 -11.32 5.12 -3.96
CA SER A 127 -12.43 4.16 -4.07
C SER A 127 -12.93 3.97 -5.50
N GLY A 128 -12.89 5.02 -6.33
CA GLY A 128 -13.30 5.05 -7.74
C GLY A 128 -12.13 5.24 -8.70
N GLU A 129 -12.45 5.64 -9.93
CA GLU A 129 -11.46 5.92 -10.99
C GLU A 129 -10.86 7.32 -10.88
N GLU A 130 -11.61 8.28 -10.33
CA GLU A 130 -11.16 9.66 -10.21
C GLU A 130 -10.13 9.83 -9.09
N HIS A 131 -9.05 10.53 -9.39
CA HIS A 131 -8.00 10.83 -8.42
C HIS A 131 -7.36 12.20 -8.66
N LYS A 132 -6.77 12.78 -7.62
CA LYS A 132 -6.19 14.12 -7.63
C LYS A 132 -4.85 14.24 -8.35
N TYR A 133 -4.22 13.13 -8.71
CA TYR A 133 -2.85 13.06 -9.23
C TYR A 133 -2.77 12.83 -10.74
N GLN A 134 -3.81 13.19 -11.49
CA GLN A 134 -3.84 13.00 -12.95
C GLN A 134 -2.68 13.72 -13.66
N ASP A 135 -2.28 14.89 -13.15
CA ASP A 135 -1.20 15.68 -13.73
C ASP A 135 0.18 15.01 -13.64
N LYS A 136 0.35 14.05 -12.74
CA LYS A 136 1.61 13.29 -12.58
C LYS A 136 1.79 12.21 -13.65
N PHE A 137 0.72 11.86 -14.36
CA PHE A 137 0.69 10.82 -15.40
C PHE A 137 0.47 11.36 -16.80
N LYS A 138 0.30 12.70 -16.95
CA LYS A 138 0.27 13.36 -18.25
C LYS A 138 1.72 13.61 -18.69
N ASN A 139 2.23 12.75 -19.54
CA ASN A 139 3.41 12.98 -20.38
C ASN A 139 2.99 13.24 -21.79
#